data_289ef6340f0b99d4ad356a8d33a46bab
#
_entry.id   289ef6340f0b99d4ad356a8d33a46bab
#
_cell.length_a   1.000
_cell.length_b   1.000
_cell.length_c   1.000
_cell.angle_alpha   90.00
_cell.angle_beta   90.00
_cell.angle_gamma   90.00
#
_symmetry.space_group_name_H-M   'P 1'
#
loop_
_entity.id
_entity.type
_entity.pdbx_description
1 polymer ?
#
loop_
_entity_poly.entity_id
_entity_poly.type
_entity_poly.pdbx_seq_one_letter_code
_entity_poly.pdbx_strand_id
1 'polypeptide(L)'
;MKIIRANDYAYMSRKAANILSAQIILKPDCVLGLATGGTPVGAYQQLVEWYNKGDLDFSGVTTVNLDEYRGLPKDHPESYWSFMHRNLFDHVNIDPAHIHLPDGTNPDADDACAQYNQIIHSVGGIDLQLLGLGPNGHIGFNEPGKAFELETHCVDLTEATIEANKRFFDGNEDLVPRQAYTMGIKTIMQARKVLVVANGLAKAKAVKAVVSGPVTPECPGSILQLHPDCTLVADEEALSLL
;
A
#
# COMPACT_ATOMS: atom_id res chain seq x y z
N MET A 1 -9.07 2.29 -16.01
CA MET A 1 -7.72 2.51 -15.44
C MET A 1 -6.89 3.38 -16.35
N LYS A 2 -6.25 4.43 -15.84
CA LYS A 2 -5.29 5.29 -16.56
C LYS A 2 -3.88 4.75 -16.36
N ILE A 3 -3.03 4.75 -17.42
CA ILE A 3 -1.64 4.28 -17.33
C ILE A 3 -0.70 5.46 -17.59
N ILE A 4 0.22 5.67 -16.66
CA ILE A 4 1.32 6.65 -16.78
C ILE A 4 2.63 5.87 -16.90
N ARG A 5 3.28 5.97 -18.06
CA ARG A 5 4.58 5.35 -18.31
C ARG A 5 5.69 6.17 -17.70
N ALA A 6 6.67 5.49 -17.13
CA ALA A 6 7.89 6.06 -16.59
C ALA A 6 9.10 5.33 -17.19
N ASN A 7 10.19 6.03 -17.45
CA ASN A 7 11.38 5.45 -18.05
C ASN A 7 12.08 4.48 -17.08
N ASP A 8 12.01 4.79 -15.77
CA ASP A 8 12.71 4.06 -14.72
C ASP A 8 11.99 4.21 -13.36
N TYR A 9 12.54 3.56 -12.34
CA TYR A 9 12.04 3.62 -10.96
C TYR A 9 12.02 5.05 -10.39
N ALA A 10 13.05 5.87 -10.64
CA ALA A 10 13.13 7.22 -10.10
C ALA A 10 12.03 8.11 -10.71
N TYR A 11 11.80 7.98 -12.02
CA TYR A 11 10.75 8.71 -12.71
C TYR A 11 9.35 8.22 -12.32
N MET A 12 9.16 6.90 -12.14
CA MET A 12 7.92 6.32 -11.61
C MET A 12 7.63 6.88 -10.22
N SER A 13 8.60 6.85 -9.31
CA SER A 13 8.50 7.38 -7.95
C SER A 13 8.10 8.85 -7.94
N ARG A 14 8.76 9.68 -8.76
CA ARG A 14 8.44 11.10 -8.90
C ARG A 14 7.02 11.34 -9.43
N LYS A 15 6.56 10.54 -10.41
CA LYS A 15 5.19 10.62 -10.94
C LYS A 15 4.16 10.24 -9.88
N ALA A 16 4.43 9.19 -9.10
CA ALA A 16 3.58 8.81 -7.99
C ALA A 16 3.51 9.90 -6.92
N ALA A 17 4.67 10.46 -6.54
CA ALA A 17 4.74 11.57 -5.60
C ALA A 17 3.99 12.80 -6.09
N ASN A 18 4.02 13.14 -7.40
CA ASN A 18 3.24 14.24 -7.96
C ASN A 18 1.73 14.06 -7.74
N ILE A 19 1.22 12.82 -7.85
CA ILE A 19 -0.20 12.54 -7.63
C ILE A 19 -0.56 12.64 -6.15
N LEU A 20 0.29 12.10 -5.26
CA LEU A 20 0.12 12.20 -3.81
C LEU A 20 0.18 13.66 -3.33
N SER A 21 1.18 14.43 -3.78
CA SER A 21 1.33 15.84 -3.43
C SER A 21 0.16 16.69 -3.92
N ALA A 22 -0.33 16.44 -5.12
CA ALA A 22 -1.51 17.14 -5.65
C ALA A 22 -2.75 16.85 -4.79
N GLN A 23 -2.91 15.60 -4.26
CA GLN A 23 -4.01 15.29 -3.35
C GLN A 23 -3.90 16.09 -2.05
N ILE A 24 -2.70 16.17 -1.46
CA ILE A 24 -2.44 16.94 -0.22
C ILE A 24 -2.71 18.43 -0.44
N ILE A 25 -2.21 19.01 -1.53
CA ILE A 25 -2.36 20.44 -1.83
C ILE A 25 -3.84 20.81 -2.08
N LEU A 26 -4.56 19.98 -2.84
CA LEU A 26 -5.96 20.25 -3.19
C LEU A 26 -6.95 19.95 -2.06
N LYS A 27 -6.58 19.08 -1.12
CA LYS A 27 -7.35 18.72 0.06
C LYS A 27 -6.41 18.53 1.24
N PRO A 28 -6.05 19.60 1.98
CA PRO A 28 -5.07 19.54 3.07
C PRO A 28 -5.46 18.59 4.23
N ASP A 29 -6.77 18.33 4.40
CA ASP A 29 -7.35 17.39 5.36
C ASP A 29 -7.64 16.00 4.73
N CYS A 30 -6.89 15.62 3.69
CA CYS A 30 -7.14 14.36 3.01
C CYS A 30 -6.76 13.14 3.85
N VAL A 31 -7.45 12.03 3.57
CA VAL A 31 -7.11 10.71 4.08
C VAL A 31 -6.32 9.95 2.99
N LEU A 32 -5.07 9.65 3.28
CA LEU A 32 -4.19 8.87 2.39
C LEU A 32 -4.12 7.41 2.85
N GLY A 33 -4.47 6.50 1.97
CA GLY A 33 -4.15 5.09 2.11
C GLY A 33 -2.71 4.83 1.66
N LEU A 34 -1.87 4.27 2.53
CA LEU A 34 -0.44 4.08 2.26
C LEU A 34 -0.06 2.61 2.22
N ALA A 35 1.03 2.31 1.52
CA ALA A 35 1.57 0.97 1.33
C ALA A 35 3.03 0.90 1.79
N THR A 36 3.46 -0.25 2.25
CA THR A 36 4.87 -0.56 2.57
C THR A 36 5.56 -1.26 1.40
N GLY A 37 6.79 -1.71 1.62
CA GLY A 37 7.62 -2.38 0.62
C GLY A 37 8.51 -1.42 -0.18
N GLY A 38 9.36 -1.98 -1.03
CA GLY A 38 10.40 -1.20 -1.72
C GLY A 38 9.89 -0.26 -2.81
N THR A 39 8.79 -0.59 -3.48
CA THR A 39 8.29 0.19 -4.62
C THR A 39 7.85 1.62 -4.25
N PRO A 40 7.11 1.90 -3.15
CA PRO A 40 6.68 3.25 -2.81
C PRO A 40 7.76 4.13 -2.17
N VAL A 41 8.89 3.58 -1.72
CA VAL A 41 9.93 4.32 -0.96
C VAL A 41 10.41 5.57 -1.70
N GLY A 42 10.69 5.47 -2.98
CA GLY A 42 11.13 6.62 -3.76
C GLY A 42 10.08 7.74 -3.85
N ALA A 43 8.78 7.39 -3.82
CA ALA A 43 7.72 8.40 -3.75
C ALA A 43 7.69 9.08 -2.37
N TYR A 44 7.87 8.34 -1.28
CA TYR A 44 7.96 8.92 0.06
C TYR A 44 9.16 9.85 0.19
N GLN A 45 10.33 9.45 -0.29
CA GLN A 45 11.53 10.28 -0.31
C GLN A 45 11.30 11.60 -1.06
N GLN A 46 10.60 11.55 -2.19
CA GLN A 46 10.28 12.75 -2.96
C GLN A 46 9.28 13.66 -2.22
N LEU A 47 8.29 13.09 -1.52
CA LEU A 47 7.36 13.86 -0.67
C LEU A 47 8.10 14.55 0.49
N VAL A 48 9.03 13.86 1.14
CA VAL A 48 9.88 14.43 2.21
C VAL A 48 10.75 15.57 1.65
N GLU A 49 11.32 15.40 0.46
CA GLU A 49 12.10 16.46 -0.18
C GLU A 49 11.25 17.73 -0.41
N TRP A 50 10.02 17.57 -0.91
CA TRP A 50 9.13 18.71 -1.13
C TRP A 50 8.61 19.33 0.17
N TYR A 51 8.35 18.52 1.19
CA TYR A 51 8.06 19.03 2.54
C TYR A 51 9.23 19.91 3.07
N ASN A 52 10.46 19.43 2.97
CA ASN A 52 11.64 20.16 3.42
C ASN A 52 11.89 21.47 2.63
N LYS A 53 11.37 21.58 1.40
CA LYS A 53 11.39 22.80 0.59
C LYS A 53 10.25 23.77 0.92
N GLY A 54 9.28 23.35 1.74
CA GLY A 54 8.10 24.13 2.09
C GLY A 54 6.96 24.04 1.07
N ASP A 55 7.02 23.08 0.14
CA ASP A 55 5.99 22.89 -0.89
C ASP A 55 4.79 22.08 -0.38
N LEU A 56 4.96 21.30 0.70
CA LEU A 56 3.93 20.44 1.27
C LEU A 56 3.76 20.67 2.77
N ASP A 57 2.53 20.49 3.25
CA ASP A 57 2.15 20.51 4.66
C ASP A 57 1.32 19.25 4.97
N PHE A 58 1.79 18.45 5.94
CA PHE A 58 1.13 17.21 6.37
C PHE A 58 0.33 17.38 7.65
N SER A 59 0.28 18.58 8.26
CA SER A 59 -0.35 18.79 9.57
C SER A 59 -1.85 18.45 9.62
N GLY A 60 -2.55 18.56 8.49
CA GLY A 60 -3.96 18.17 8.37
C GLY A 60 -4.19 16.78 7.79
N VAL A 61 -3.13 16.10 7.30
CA VAL A 61 -3.26 14.81 6.63
C VAL A 61 -3.53 13.69 7.63
N THR A 62 -4.47 12.82 7.31
CA THR A 62 -4.68 11.55 8.01
C THR A 62 -4.18 10.39 7.14
N THR A 63 -3.56 9.38 7.75
CA THR A 63 -3.07 8.21 7.02
C THR A 63 -3.68 6.92 7.57
N VAL A 64 -3.98 5.98 6.65
CA VAL A 64 -4.36 4.60 6.95
C VAL A 64 -3.48 3.67 6.12
N ASN A 65 -2.79 2.72 6.75
CA ASN A 65 -1.96 1.76 6.01
C ASN A 65 -2.77 0.52 5.60
N LEU A 66 -2.34 -0.15 4.53
CA LEU A 66 -3.00 -1.36 4.03
C LEU A 66 -2.95 -2.51 5.03
N ASP A 67 -1.84 -2.64 5.75
CA ASP A 67 -1.53 -3.87 6.48
C ASP A 67 -0.52 -3.65 7.61
N GLU A 68 -0.42 -4.64 8.48
CA GLU A 68 0.62 -4.79 9.49
C GLU A 68 0.80 -6.29 9.80
N TYR A 69 2.01 -6.69 10.14
CA TYR A 69 2.29 -8.04 10.64
C TYR A 69 1.61 -8.31 11.98
N ARG A 70 0.97 -9.48 12.09
CA ARG A 70 0.44 -9.96 13.36
C ARG A 70 1.58 -10.53 14.22
N GLY A 71 1.62 -10.11 15.49
CA GLY A 71 2.60 -10.58 16.47
C GLY A 71 3.88 -9.74 16.57
N LEU A 72 4.05 -8.72 15.73
CA LEU A 72 5.17 -7.78 15.90
C LEU A 72 4.73 -6.56 16.73
N PRO A 73 5.51 -6.16 17.75
CA PRO A 73 5.32 -4.89 18.43
C PRO A 73 5.65 -3.72 17.49
N LYS A 74 5.02 -2.56 17.72
CA LYS A 74 5.19 -1.36 16.87
C LYS A 74 6.65 -0.91 16.73
N ASP A 75 7.44 -1.03 17.80
CA ASP A 75 8.85 -0.65 17.85
C ASP A 75 9.80 -1.71 17.26
N HIS A 76 9.29 -2.86 16.83
CA HIS A 76 10.10 -3.83 16.10
C HIS A 76 10.61 -3.20 14.79
N PRO A 77 11.92 -3.30 14.46
CA PRO A 77 12.48 -2.66 13.27
C PRO A 77 11.75 -3.01 11.95
N GLU A 78 11.21 -4.22 11.86
CA GLU A 78 10.54 -4.72 10.66
C GLU A 78 9.00 -4.64 10.72
N SER A 79 8.42 -4.02 11.75
CA SER A 79 7.01 -3.65 11.73
C SER A 79 6.74 -2.63 10.62
N TYR A 80 5.55 -2.64 10.05
CA TYR A 80 5.18 -1.63 9.05
C TYR A 80 5.00 -0.24 9.68
N TRP A 81 4.66 -0.18 10.97
CA TRP A 81 4.75 1.04 11.75
C TRP A 81 6.16 1.65 11.67
N SER A 82 7.19 0.90 12.07
CA SER A 82 8.59 1.35 12.03
C SER A 82 9.05 1.65 10.60
N PHE A 83 8.61 0.87 9.62
CA PHE A 83 8.89 1.13 8.20
C PHE A 83 8.37 2.50 7.77
N MET A 84 7.13 2.83 8.09
CA MET A 84 6.51 4.10 7.70
C MET A 84 7.13 5.29 8.41
N HIS A 85 7.50 5.14 9.69
CA HIS A 85 8.23 6.16 10.44
C HIS A 85 9.60 6.44 9.78
N ARG A 86 10.39 5.42 9.49
CA ARG A 86 11.70 5.58 8.82
C ARG A 86 11.63 6.22 7.44
N ASN A 87 10.55 5.98 6.68
CA ASN A 87 10.48 6.41 5.29
C ASN A 87 9.64 7.67 5.04
N LEU A 88 8.76 8.05 5.98
CA LEU A 88 7.88 9.19 5.81
C LEU A 88 7.58 9.94 7.11
N PHE A 89 6.98 9.29 8.12
CA PHE A 89 6.34 10.00 9.22
C PHE A 89 7.29 10.83 10.07
N ASP A 90 8.49 10.33 10.37
CA ASP A 90 9.50 11.05 11.17
C ASP A 90 10.14 12.23 10.42
N HIS A 91 9.84 12.39 9.13
CA HIS A 91 10.46 13.39 8.27
C HIS A 91 9.50 14.51 7.86
N VAL A 92 8.22 14.46 8.29
CA VAL A 92 7.19 15.44 7.96
C VAL A 92 6.40 15.83 9.22
N ASN A 93 5.60 16.90 9.13
CA ASN A 93 4.84 17.43 10.27
C ASN A 93 3.45 16.79 10.45
N ILE A 94 3.29 15.50 10.13
CA ILE A 94 2.03 14.81 10.39
C ILE A 94 1.78 14.68 11.91
N ASP A 95 0.52 14.90 12.33
CA ASP A 95 0.14 14.64 13.72
C ASP A 95 0.14 13.13 13.99
N PRO A 96 0.87 12.62 15.00
CA PRO A 96 0.85 11.21 15.36
C PRO A 96 -0.55 10.65 15.65
N ALA A 97 -1.50 11.47 16.08
CA ALA A 97 -2.89 11.07 16.28
C ALA A 97 -3.64 10.77 14.96
N HIS A 98 -3.09 11.22 13.83
CA HIS A 98 -3.65 11.01 12.48
C HIS A 98 -3.00 9.83 11.74
N ILE A 99 -2.13 9.06 12.40
CA ILE A 99 -1.45 7.89 11.81
C ILE A 99 -2.15 6.62 12.27
N HIS A 100 -2.66 5.84 11.33
CA HIS A 100 -3.39 4.60 11.63
C HIS A 100 -2.84 3.41 10.86
N LEU A 101 -2.55 2.34 11.59
CA LEU A 101 -2.21 1.01 11.07
C LEU A 101 -3.04 -0.02 11.83
N PRO A 102 -3.25 -1.23 11.28
CA PRO A 102 -3.80 -2.33 12.07
C PRO A 102 -2.96 -2.59 13.33
N ASP A 103 -3.59 -2.96 14.43
CA ASP A 103 -2.87 -3.32 15.66
C ASP A 103 -2.31 -4.74 15.56
N GLY A 104 -1.07 -4.87 15.11
CA GLY A 104 -0.37 -6.15 15.01
C GLY A 104 -0.19 -6.88 16.34
N THR A 105 -0.33 -6.18 17.48
CA THR A 105 -0.16 -6.76 18.82
C THR A 105 -1.45 -7.31 19.43
N ASN A 106 -2.61 -6.96 18.85
CA ASN A 106 -3.89 -7.51 19.30
C ASN A 106 -3.96 -9.02 18.96
N PRO A 107 -4.08 -9.90 19.96
CA PRO A 107 -4.11 -11.35 19.73
C PRO A 107 -5.46 -11.83 19.17
N ASP A 108 -6.54 -11.05 19.35
CA ASP A 108 -7.86 -11.34 18.82
C ASP A 108 -7.96 -10.75 17.41
N ALA A 109 -7.92 -11.63 16.40
CA ALA A 109 -7.91 -11.22 15.01
C ALA A 109 -9.20 -10.54 14.57
N ASP A 110 -10.35 -11.03 15.05
CA ASP A 110 -11.66 -10.48 14.70
C ASP A 110 -11.82 -9.08 15.28
N ASP A 111 -11.41 -8.89 16.54
CA ASP A 111 -11.42 -7.60 17.20
C ASP A 111 -10.47 -6.59 16.54
N ALA A 112 -9.22 -6.99 16.25
CA ALA A 112 -8.25 -6.14 15.55
C ALA A 112 -8.78 -5.66 14.20
N CYS A 113 -9.33 -6.57 13.41
CA CYS A 113 -9.88 -6.25 12.09
C CYS A 113 -11.12 -5.35 12.19
N ALA A 114 -12.02 -5.62 13.14
CA ALA A 114 -13.22 -4.82 13.37
C ALA A 114 -12.87 -3.39 13.81
N GLN A 115 -11.92 -3.24 14.75
CA GLN A 115 -11.42 -1.93 15.18
C GLN A 115 -10.81 -1.14 14.04
N TYR A 116 -10.00 -1.79 13.19
CA TYR A 116 -9.38 -1.11 12.07
C TYR A 116 -10.40 -0.65 11.02
N ASN A 117 -11.41 -1.47 10.71
CA ASN A 117 -12.52 -1.06 9.85
C ASN A 117 -13.29 0.15 10.44
N GLN A 118 -13.50 0.18 11.76
CA GLN A 118 -14.13 1.33 12.44
C GLN A 118 -13.27 2.60 12.31
N ILE A 119 -11.93 2.50 12.45
CA ILE A 119 -11.01 3.62 12.26
C ILE A 119 -11.15 4.18 10.84
N ILE A 120 -11.05 3.34 9.81
CA ILE A 120 -11.18 3.76 8.41
C ILE A 120 -12.53 4.43 8.14
N HIS A 121 -13.60 3.90 8.75
CA HIS A 121 -14.91 4.50 8.62
C HIS A 121 -15.01 5.86 9.35
N SER A 122 -14.43 5.96 10.55
CA SER A 122 -14.49 7.18 11.38
C SER A 122 -13.75 8.37 10.75
N VAL A 123 -12.68 8.12 9.99
CA VAL A 123 -11.93 9.15 9.25
C VAL A 123 -12.61 9.58 7.94
N GLY A 124 -13.80 9.04 7.63
CA GLY A 124 -14.58 9.41 6.44
C GLY A 124 -14.18 8.70 5.16
N GLY A 125 -13.45 7.61 5.25
CA GLY A 125 -12.93 6.82 4.11
C GLY A 125 -11.69 7.44 3.48
N ILE A 126 -11.18 6.80 2.43
CA ILE A 126 -9.87 7.09 1.83
C ILE A 126 -10.03 7.99 0.60
N ASP A 127 -9.34 9.13 0.57
CA ASP A 127 -9.34 10.03 -0.60
C ASP A 127 -8.45 9.50 -1.74
N LEU A 128 -7.26 8.97 -1.40
CA LEU A 128 -6.34 8.38 -2.36
C LEU A 128 -5.62 7.19 -1.73
N GLN A 129 -5.85 6.00 -2.27
CA GLN A 129 -5.17 4.76 -1.85
C GLN A 129 -3.97 4.50 -2.74
N LEU A 130 -2.78 4.50 -2.14
CA LEU A 130 -1.56 4.02 -2.79
C LEU A 130 -1.46 2.49 -2.65
N LEU A 131 -1.17 1.81 -3.75
CA LEU A 131 -0.98 0.36 -3.82
C LEU A 131 0.36 0.02 -4.49
N GLY A 132 1.09 -0.92 -3.93
CA GLY A 132 2.03 -1.74 -4.67
C GLY A 132 1.29 -2.86 -5.42
N LEU A 133 2.00 -3.55 -6.30
CA LEU A 133 1.50 -4.72 -7.01
C LEU A 133 2.42 -5.92 -6.77
N GLY A 134 1.89 -7.01 -6.25
CA GLY A 134 2.64 -8.26 -6.10
C GLY A 134 2.92 -8.95 -7.44
N PRO A 135 3.93 -9.83 -7.52
CA PRO A 135 4.29 -10.50 -8.78
C PRO A 135 3.20 -11.47 -9.28
N ASN A 136 2.31 -11.92 -8.41
CA ASN A 136 1.14 -12.74 -8.71
C ASN A 136 -0.16 -11.93 -8.84
N GLY A 137 -0.09 -10.60 -8.79
CA GLY A 137 -1.25 -9.71 -8.89
C GLY A 137 -1.94 -9.39 -7.56
N HIS A 138 -1.38 -9.77 -6.41
CA HIS A 138 -1.93 -9.38 -5.12
C HIS A 138 -1.80 -7.87 -4.85
N ILE A 139 -2.71 -7.33 -4.06
CA ILE A 139 -2.71 -5.96 -3.54
C ILE A 139 -2.92 -5.99 -2.02
N GLY A 140 -2.06 -5.28 -1.24
CA GLY A 140 -1.90 -5.56 0.18
C GLY A 140 -1.46 -7.01 0.36
N PHE A 141 -1.99 -7.70 1.37
CA PHE A 141 -1.86 -9.17 1.49
C PHE A 141 -3.09 -9.93 0.97
N ASN A 142 -3.90 -9.32 0.08
CA ASN A 142 -4.96 -10.05 -0.62
C ASN A 142 -4.33 -10.91 -1.72
N GLU A 143 -3.98 -12.14 -1.37
CA GLU A 143 -3.36 -13.14 -2.24
C GLU A 143 -4.38 -13.78 -3.21
N PRO A 144 -3.94 -14.39 -4.32
CA PRO A 144 -4.79 -15.17 -5.21
C PRO A 144 -5.65 -16.19 -4.46
N GLY A 145 -6.96 -16.18 -4.71
CA GLY A 145 -7.92 -16.98 -3.97
C GLY A 145 -9.17 -17.32 -4.78
N LYS A 146 -10.19 -17.87 -4.12
CA LYS A 146 -11.46 -18.23 -4.73
C LYS A 146 -12.52 -17.13 -4.63
N ALA A 147 -12.31 -16.16 -3.75
CA ALA A 147 -13.20 -15.03 -3.49
C ALA A 147 -12.38 -13.79 -3.22
N PHE A 148 -12.99 -12.61 -3.36
CA PHE A 148 -12.44 -11.36 -2.87
C PHE A 148 -12.82 -11.20 -1.40
N GLU A 149 -11.83 -11.10 -0.52
CA GLU A 149 -12.05 -10.73 0.87
C GLU A 149 -12.46 -9.25 0.95
N LEU A 150 -13.56 -8.98 1.63
CA LEU A 150 -14.20 -7.66 1.54
C LEU A 150 -13.63 -6.67 2.55
N GLU A 151 -13.63 -7.06 3.82
CA GLU A 151 -13.25 -6.20 4.96
C GLU A 151 -11.80 -6.49 5.37
N THR A 152 -11.27 -5.70 6.30
CA THR A 152 -9.99 -6.03 6.94
C THR A 152 -10.06 -7.42 7.55
N HIS A 153 -9.06 -8.23 7.29
CA HIS A 153 -9.02 -9.64 7.72
C HIS A 153 -7.59 -10.06 8.09
N CYS A 154 -7.51 -11.12 8.87
CA CYS A 154 -6.26 -11.80 9.16
C CYS A 154 -5.95 -12.80 8.05
N VAL A 155 -4.73 -12.78 7.53
CA VAL A 155 -4.29 -13.67 6.46
C VAL A 155 -3.06 -14.46 6.88
N ASP A 156 -3.02 -15.74 6.52
CA ASP A 156 -1.81 -16.54 6.59
C ASP A 156 -0.91 -16.18 5.41
N LEU A 157 0.35 -15.82 5.67
CA LEU A 157 1.29 -15.48 4.63
C LEU A 157 1.69 -16.73 3.84
N THR A 158 1.73 -16.60 2.52
CA THR A 158 2.19 -17.71 1.66
C THR A 158 3.69 -17.92 1.82
N GLU A 159 4.16 -19.16 1.59
CA GLU A 159 5.59 -19.50 1.61
C GLU A 159 6.41 -18.58 0.69
N ALA A 160 5.85 -18.21 -0.47
CA ALA A 160 6.50 -17.27 -1.40
C ALA A 160 6.64 -15.86 -0.79
N THR A 161 5.64 -15.42 -0.03
CA THR A 161 5.68 -14.12 0.67
C THR A 161 6.68 -14.15 1.83
N ILE A 162 6.71 -15.24 2.60
CA ILE A 162 7.66 -15.44 3.70
C ILE A 162 9.09 -15.44 3.14
N GLU A 163 9.36 -16.23 2.10
CA GLU A 163 10.65 -16.29 1.42
C GLU A 163 11.09 -14.92 0.89
N ALA A 164 10.18 -14.17 0.27
CA ALA A 164 10.46 -12.83 -0.23
C ALA A 164 10.78 -11.83 0.89
N ASN A 165 10.16 -12.00 2.06
CA ASN A 165 10.28 -11.07 3.19
C ASN A 165 11.44 -11.41 4.13
N LYS A 166 11.98 -12.64 4.12
CA LYS A 166 13.10 -13.04 4.99
C LYS A 166 14.34 -12.12 4.85
N ARG A 167 14.50 -11.46 3.71
CA ARG A 167 15.56 -10.47 3.48
C ARG A 167 15.53 -9.29 4.46
N PHE A 168 14.37 -9.02 5.06
CA PHE A 168 14.18 -7.99 6.08
C PHE A 168 14.39 -8.54 7.49
N PHE A 169 14.52 -9.85 7.66
CA PHE A 169 14.68 -10.57 8.92
C PHE A 169 16.01 -11.32 8.95
N ASP A 170 17.10 -10.64 8.58
CA ASP A 170 18.47 -11.17 8.56
C ASP A 170 18.62 -12.48 7.73
N GLY A 171 17.75 -12.69 6.76
CA GLY A 171 17.70 -13.90 5.95
C GLY A 171 17.12 -15.11 6.69
N ASN A 172 16.59 -14.94 7.90
CA ASN A 172 16.01 -15.99 8.71
C ASN A 172 14.49 -16.06 8.54
N GLU A 173 14.01 -17.11 7.90
CA GLU A 173 12.60 -17.37 7.67
C GLU A 173 11.79 -17.53 8.95
N ASP A 174 12.39 -18.12 10.01
CA ASP A 174 11.70 -18.37 11.28
C ASP A 174 11.34 -17.08 12.03
N LEU A 175 12.00 -15.97 11.71
CA LEU A 175 11.71 -14.66 12.27
C LEU A 175 10.60 -13.93 11.53
N VAL A 176 10.26 -14.35 10.32
CA VAL A 176 9.17 -13.73 9.54
C VAL A 176 7.82 -14.11 10.16
N PRO A 177 6.97 -13.13 10.49
CA PRO A 177 5.62 -13.43 10.97
C PRO A 177 4.86 -14.31 9.97
N ARG A 178 4.03 -15.20 10.48
CA ARG A 178 3.26 -16.13 9.64
C ARG A 178 1.90 -15.55 9.25
N GLN A 179 1.48 -14.47 9.91
CA GLN A 179 0.19 -13.83 9.69
C GLN A 179 0.32 -12.31 9.59
N ALA A 180 -0.65 -11.69 8.93
CA ALA A 180 -0.79 -10.25 8.84
C ALA A 180 -2.27 -9.85 8.90
N TYR A 181 -2.55 -8.62 9.32
CA TYR A 181 -3.83 -7.95 9.13
C TYR A 181 -3.76 -7.13 7.87
N THR A 182 -4.71 -7.29 6.96
CA THR A 182 -4.72 -6.56 5.69
C THR A 182 -6.10 -5.99 5.37
N MET A 183 -6.11 -4.80 4.82
CA MET A 183 -7.31 -4.14 4.31
C MET A 183 -7.92 -4.97 3.18
N GLY A 184 -9.22 -5.24 3.25
CA GLY A 184 -9.92 -6.03 2.23
C GLY A 184 -10.22 -5.25 0.96
N ILE A 185 -10.58 -5.99 -0.07
CA ILE A 185 -10.82 -5.48 -1.43
C ILE A 185 -11.94 -4.43 -1.47
N LYS A 186 -13.03 -4.60 -0.71
CA LYS A 186 -14.13 -3.63 -0.67
C LYS A 186 -13.64 -2.26 -0.20
N THR A 187 -12.85 -2.23 0.88
CA THR A 187 -12.32 -0.98 1.43
C THR A 187 -11.39 -0.28 0.43
N ILE A 188 -10.51 -1.04 -0.24
CA ILE A 188 -9.65 -0.52 -1.33
C ILE A 188 -10.51 0.07 -2.45
N MET A 189 -11.54 -0.66 -2.89
CA MET A 189 -12.43 -0.23 -3.99
C MET A 189 -13.34 0.94 -3.62
N GLN A 190 -13.54 1.21 -2.34
CA GLN A 190 -14.31 2.36 -1.83
C GLN A 190 -13.46 3.64 -1.71
N ALA A 191 -12.14 3.57 -1.86
CA ALA A 191 -11.31 4.75 -1.95
C ALA A 191 -11.79 5.64 -3.12
N ARG A 192 -11.73 6.96 -2.96
CA ARG A 192 -12.18 7.87 -4.04
C ARG A 192 -11.29 7.80 -5.26
N LYS A 193 -10.00 7.56 -5.03
CA LYS A 193 -8.97 7.37 -6.07
C LYS A 193 -8.03 6.25 -5.66
N VAL A 194 -7.52 5.52 -6.65
CA VAL A 194 -6.49 4.50 -6.45
C VAL A 194 -5.27 4.83 -7.30
N LEU A 195 -4.10 4.80 -6.69
CA LEU A 195 -2.80 4.94 -7.32
C LEU A 195 -2.02 3.65 -7.16
N VAL A 196 -1.83 2.93 -8.25
CA VAL A 196 -0.99 1.72 -8.28
C VAL A 196 0.40 2.08 -8.76
N VAL A 197 1.43 1.58 -8.08
CA VAL A 197 2.82 1.71 -8.50
C VAL A 197 3.44 0.34 -8.75
N ALA A 198 4.13 0.19 -9.89
CA ALA A 198 4.81 -1.06 -10.25
C ALA A 198 6.13 -0.76 -10.98
N ASN A 199 7.19 -1.48 -10.61
CA ASN A 199 8.50 -1.34 -11.23
C ASN A 199 9.21 -2.68 -11.43
N GLY A 200 9.98 -2.75 -12.49
CA GLY A 200 10.83 -3.88 -12.80
C GLY A 200 10.14 -5.02 -13.57
N LEU A 201 10.92 -5.77 -14.32
CA LEU A 201 10.47 -6.84 -15.20
C LEU A 201 9.68 -7.94 -14.47
N ALA A 202 10.00 -8.20 -13.20
CA ALA A 202 9.28 -9.19 -12.38
C ALA A 202 7.78 -8.86 -12.21
N LYS A 203 7.37 -7.62 -12.44
CA LYS A 203 5.96 -7.17 -12.35
C LYS A 203 5.21 -7.23 -13.68
N ALA A 204 5.90 -7.42 -14.81
CA ALA A 204 5.29 -7.31 -16.15
C ALA A 204 4.08 -8.23 -16.35
N LYS A 205 4.16 -9.49 -15.89
CA LYS A 205 3.04 -10.44 -15.98
C LYS A 205 1.85 -10.02 -15.13
N ALA A 206 2.10 -9.57 -13.90
CA ALA A 206 1.06 -9.10 -12.99
C ALA A 206 0.40 -7.82 -13.55
N VAL A 207 1.19 -6.87 -14.04
CA VAL A 207 0.68 -5.64 -14.67
C VAL A 207 -0.22 -5.98 -15.86
N LYS A 208 0.20 -6.89 -16.75
CA LYS A 208 -0.64 -7.34 -17.85
C LYS A 208 -1.96 -7.97 -17.38
N ALA A 209 -1.89 -8.86 -16.39
CA ALA A 209 -3.09 -9.51 -15.84
C ALA A 209 -4.05 -8.50 -15.20
N VAL A 210 -3.52 -7.54 -14.43
CA VAL A 210 -4.31 -6.51 -13.76
C VAL A 210 -4.94 -5.52 -14.75
N VAL A 211 -4.25 -5.16 -15.82
CA VAL A 211 -4.73 -4.14 -16.77
C VAL A 211 -5.69 -4.72 -17.80
N SER A 212 -5.43 -5.91 -18.32
CA SER A 212 -6.14 -6.47 -19.48
C SER A 212 -6.57 -7.94 -19.34
N GLY A 213 -6.30 -8.57 -18.21
CA GLY A 213 -6.78 -9.92 -17.90
C GLY A 213 -8.24 -9.94 -17.45
N PRO A 214 -8.82 -11.12 -17.21
CA PRO A 214 -10.15 -11.23 -16.61
C PRO A 214 -10.14 -10.69 -15.17
N VAL A 215 -11.26 -10.09 -14.76
CA VAL A 215 -11.47 -9.73 -13.35
C VAL A 215 -11.78 -11.01 -12.57
N THR A 216 -10.86 -11.40 -11.70
CA THR A 216 -10.94 -12.66 -10.96
C THR A 216 -10.21 -12.57 -9.62
N PRO A 217 -10.69 -13.28 -8.56
CA PRO A 217 -9.97 -13.39 -7.29
C PRO A 217 -8.62 -14.11 -7.43
N GLU A 218 -8.38 -14.88 -8.47
CA GLU A 218 -7.09 -15.49 -8.78
C GLU A 218 -6.01 -14.46 -9.16
N CYS A 219 -6.43 -13.22 -9.45
CA CYS A 219 -5.56 -12.06 -9.64
C CYS A 219 -6.22 -10.86 -8.93
N PRO A 220 -6.06 -10.69 -7.62
CA PRO A 220 -6.84 -9.73 -6.83
C PRO A 220 -6.80 -8.30 -7.35
N GLY A 221 -5.63 -7.84 -7.82
CA GLY A 221 -5.48 -6.53 -8.44
C GLY A 221 -6.31 -6.32 -9.72
N SER A 222 -6.80 -7.39 -10.37
CA SER A 222 -7.64 -7.29 -11.56
C SER A 222 -8.96 -6.55 -11.31
N ILE A 223 -9.46 -6.55 -10.06
CA ILE A 223 -10.67 -5.82 -9.66
C ILE A 223 -10.55 -4.32 -9.89
N LEU A 224 -9.33 -3.78 -9.87
CA LEU A 224 -9.05 -2.36 -10.09
C LEU A 224 -9.45 -1.87 -11.49
N GLN A 225 -9.68 -2.77 -12.44
CA GLN A 225 -10.29 -2.44 -13.75
C GLN A 225 -11.68 -1.83 -13.59
N LEU A 226 -12.40 -2.18 -12.54
CA LEU A 226 -13.75 -1.71 -12.25
C LEU A 226 -13.76 -0.43 -11.40
N HIS A 227 -12.60 0.02 -10.90
CA HIS A 227 -12.53 1.23 -10.10
C HIS A 227 -12.69 2.49 -10.98
N PRO A 228 -13.58 3.45 -10.63
CA PRO A 228 -13.89 4.61 -11.48
C PRO A 228 -12.68 5.55 -11.68
N ASP A 229 -11.79 5.66 -10.69
CA ASP A 229 -10.61 6.54 -10.75
C ASP A 229 -9.36 5.80 -10.27
N CYS A 230 -8.84 4.93 -11.13
CA CYS A 230 -7.62 4.16 -10.89
C CYS A 230 -6.52 4.57 -11.89
N THR A 231 -5.36 4.92 -11.36
CA THR A 231 -4.16 5.26 -12.12
C THR A 231 -3.03 4.27 -11.78
N LEU A 232 -2.47 3.65 -12.80
CA LEU A 232 -1.22 2.87 -12.71
C LEU A 232 -0.06 3.74 -13.17
N VAL A 233 0.95 3.91 -12.31
CA VAL A 233 2.25 4.48 -12.69
C VAL A 233 3.27 3.35 -12.68
N ALA A 234 3.87 3.05 -13.81
CA ALA A 234 4.80 1.95 -13.92
C ALA A 234 5.97 2.27 -14.87
N ASP A 235 7.12 1.64 -14.61
CA ASP A 235 8.28 1.76 -15.49
C ASP A 235 8.16 0.89 -16.76
N GLU A 236 9.05 1.13 -17.73
CA GLU A 236 9.04 0.43 -19.01
C GLU A 236 9.20 -1.09 -18.85
N GLU A 237 9.97 -1.55 -17.86
CA GLU A 237 10.15 -2.98 -17.59
C GLU A 237 8.85 -3.63 -17.11
N ALA A 238 8.15 -2.99 -16.15
CA ALA A 238 6.87 -3.48 -15.66
C ALA A 238 5.77 -3.42 -16.74
N LEU A 239 5.89 -2.51 -17.72
CA LEU A 239 4.94 -2.34 -18.82
C LEU A 239 5.32 -3.16 -20.09
N SER A 240 6.39 -3.92 -20.05
CA SER A 240 6.96 -4.57 -21.24
C SER A 240 6.05 -5.61 -21.91
N LEU A 241 4.96 -6.03 -21.27
CA LEU A 241 3.98 -6.99 -21.82
C LEU A 241 2.63 -6.34 -22.18
N LEU A 242 2.52 -4.99 -22.13
CA LEU A 242 1.34 -4.22 -22.55
C LEU A 242 1.45 -3.63 -23.94
#